data_7f4dbe77bd35de05642dbf4d10bc4b7d
#
_entry.id   7f4dbe77bd35de05642dbf4d10bc4b7d
#
_cell.length_a   1.000
_cell.length_b   1.000
_cell.length_c   1.000
_cell.angle_alpha   90.00
_cell.angle_beta   90.00
_cell.angle_gamma   90.00
#
_symmetry.space_group_name_H-M   'P 1'
#
loop_
_entity.id
_entity.type
_entity.pdbx_description
1 polymer ?
#
loop_
_entity_poly.entity_id
_entity_poly.type
_entity_poly.pdbx_seq_one_letter_code
_entity_poly.pdbx_strand_id
1 'polypeptide(L)'
;VITIGTGIGSGLFFNGKLIPNLEIGKMLHTNGEIIELHTSDSARKKENLKLQEWAKRFDALLAYIKLVYSPNLVVLGGGISKRYDGFKDYLMADVNVKVAEFKNNAGIIGAAMYAHRKCK
;
A
#
# COMPACT_ATOMS: atom_id res chain seq x y z
N VAL A 1 -4.31 -4.19 3.53
CA VAL A 1 -4.74 -2.90 2.98
C VAL A 1 -3.67 -1.85 3.22
N ILE A 2 -3.31 -1.15 2.17
CA ILE A 2 -2.37 -0.04 2.27
C ILE A 2 -3.03 1.18 1.63
N THR A 3 -3.06 2.29 2.35
CA THR A 3 -3.55 3.56 1.81
C THR A 3 -2.37 4.52 1.70
N ILE A 4 -2.19 5.09 0.53
CA ILE A 4 -1.09 6.02 0.27
C ILE A 4 -1.65 7.37 -0.16
N GLY A 5 -1.38 8.37 0.64
CA GLY A 5 -1.76 9.75 0.44
C GLY A 5 -0.72 10.63 1.08
N THR A 6 -1.12 11.60 1.90
CA THR A 6 -0.19 12.44 2.67
C THR A 6 0.72 11.58 3.53
N GLY A 7 0.19 10.50 4.09
CA GLY A 7 0.96 9.51 4.82
C GLY A 7 0.64 8.11 4.29
N ILE A 8 1.07 7.10 5.02
CA ILE A 8 0.79 5.71 4.69
C ILE A 8 0.00 5.09 5.82
N GLY A 9 -1.25 4.69 5.51
CA GLY A 9 -2.06 3.89 6.41
C GLY A 9 -1.97 2.43 6.05
N SER A 10 -2.19 1.56 7.01
CA SER A 10 -2.17 0.13 6.75
C SER A 10 -3.13 -0.62 7.66
N GLY A 11 -3.59 -1.76 7.18
CA GLY A 11 -4.39 -2.69 7.95
C GLY A 11 -4.08 -4.11 7.51
N LEU A 12 -3.81 -4.98 8.45
CA LEU A 12 -3.63 -6.41 8.18
C LEU A 12 -4.90 -7.13 8.62
N PHE A 13 -5.45 -7.94 7.73
CA PHE A 13 -6.67 -8.68 7.99
C PHE A 13 -6.41 -10.18 7.88
N PHE A 14 -6.94 -10.92 8.83
CA PHE A 14 -6.89 -12.37 8.84
C PHE A 14 -8.31 -12.90 9.02
N ASN A 15 -8.79 -13.66 8.05
CA ASN A 15 -10.17 -14.16 8.02
C ASN A 15 -11.21 -13.04 8.18
N GLY A 16 -10.97 -11.89 7.54
CA GLY A 16 -11.87 -10.75 7.56
C GLY A 16 -11.80 -9.92 8.83
N LYS A 17 -10.91 -10.24 9.77
CA LYS A 17 -10.76 -9.52 11.03
C LYS A 17 -9.49 -8.69 11.03
N LEU A 18 -9.61 -7.44 11.44
CA LEU A 18 -8.48 -6.53 11.54
C LEU A 18 -7.57 -6.94 12.70
N ILE A 19 -6.29 -7.07 12.42
CA ILE A 19 -5.26 -7.22 13.43
C ILE A 19 -4.93 -5.83 13.96
N PRO A 20 -5.14 -5.55 15.25
CA PRO A 20 -4.96 -4.20 15.77
C PRO A 20 -3.50 -3.79 15.89
N ASN A 21 -3.27 -2.47 15.92
CA ASN A 21 -1.99 -1.85 16.27
C ASN A 21 -0.85 -2.15 15.29
N LEU A 22 -1.17 -2.38 14.02
CA LEU A 22 -0.16 -2.57 12.99
C LEU A 22 -0.05 -1.29 12.16
N GLU A 23 1.14 -0.68 12.18
CA GLU A 23 1.41 0.57 11.47
C GLU A 23 2.65 0.39 10.58
N ILE A 24 2.44 -0.14 9.37
CA ILE A 24 3.54 -0.39 8.44
C ILE A 24 4.27 0.91 8.08
N GLY A 25 3.53 2.01 7.94
CA GLY A 25 4.14 3.30 7.60
C GLY A 25 5.13 3.81 8.61
N LYS A 26 5.04 3.36 9.86
CA LYS A 26 5.95 3.78 10.93
C LYS A 26 7.21 2.92 11.02
N MET A 27 7.30 1.85 10.24
CA MET A 27 8.45 0.95 10.26
C MET A 27 9.61 1.53 9.46
N LEU A 28 10.81 1.03 9.74
CA LEU A 28 12.01 1.41 8.99
C LEU A 28 12.10 0.56 7.72
N HIS A 29 12.44 1.23 6.62
CA HIS A 29 12.78 0.59 5.36
C HIS A 29 14.23 0.07 5.40
N THR A 30 14.60 -0.76 4.43
CA THR A 30 15.96 -1.29 4.32
C THR A 30 17.02 -0.20 4.20
N ASN A 31 16.66 0.98 3.71
CA ASN A 31 17.57 2.13 3.63
C ASN A 31 17.71 2.92 4.94
N GLY A 32 17.03 2.48 6.01
CA GLY A 32 17.06 3.15 7.30
C GLY A 32 16.07 4.30 7.45
N GLU A 33 15.29 4.61 6.42
CA GLU A 33 14.26 5.66 6.48
C GLU A 33 12.93 5.08 6.93
N ILE A 34 12.12 5.91 7.61
CA ILE A 34 10.75 5.54 7.94
C ILE A 34 9.96 5.43 6.64
N ILE A 35 9.24 4.31 6.46
CA ILE A 35 8.54 3.99 5.21
C ILE A 35 7.62 5.12 4.77
N GLU A 36 6.84 5.70 5.69
CA GLU A 36 5.92 6.80 5.38
C GLU A 36 6.66 8.02 4.82
N LEU A 37 7.84 8.35 5.38
CA LEU A 37 8.63 9.50 4.94
C LEU A 37 9.32 9.25 3.61
N HIS A 38 9.44 8.01 3.19
CA HIS A 38 10.11 7.63 1.94
C HIS A 38 9.13 7.36 0.80
N THR A 39 7.99 6.75 1.09
CA THR A 39 7.11 6.17 0.05
C THR A 39 5.72 6.83 0.00
N SER A 40 5.40 7.77 0.88
CA SER A 40 4.12 8.48 0.80
C SER A 40 4.01 9.34 -0.46
N ASP A 41 2.80 9.72 -0.81
CA ASP A 41 2.60 10.66 -1.92
C ASP A 41 3.15 12.04 -1.57
N SER A 42 3.13 12.42 -0.29
CA SER A 42 3.78 13.65 0.17
C SER A 42 5.27 13.62 -0.09
N ALA A 43 5.93 12.49 0.15
CA ALA A 43 7.36 12.32 -0.14
C ALA A 43 7.62 12.48 -1.64
N ARG A 44 6.79 11.88 -2.47
CA ARG A 44 6.89 12.01 -3.92
C ARG A 44 6.84 13.47 -4.36
N LYS A 45 5.87 14.22 -3.84
CA LYS A 45 5.70 15.64 -4.19
C LYS A 45 6.85 16.49 -3.66
N LYS A 46 7.26 16.25 -2.42
CA LYS A 46 8.33 17.01 -1.79
C LYS A 46 9.67 16.84 -2.52
N GLU A 47 9.96 15.62 -2.99
CA GLU A 47 11.19 15.32 -3.71
C GLU A 47 11.04 15.48 -5.22
N ASN A 48 9.87 15.90 -5.68
CA ASN A 48 9.57 16.09 -7.10
C ASN A 48 9.86 14.84 -7.94
N LEU A 49 9.46 13.67 -7.41
CA LEU A 49 9.67 12.40 -8.10
C LEU A 49 8.64 12.20 -9.20
N LYS A 50 9.07 11.67 -10.32
CA LYS A 50 8.17 11.18 -11.33
C LYS A 50 7.44 9.94 -10.80
N LEU A 51 6.26 9.67 -11.36
CA LEU A 51 5.45 8.54 -10.91
C LEU A 51 6.20 7.21 -11.02
N GLN A 52 6.97 7.02 -12.08
CA GLN A 52 7.77 5.82 -12.28
C GLN A 52 8.91 5.69 -11.25
N GLU A 53 9.49 6.81 -10.82
CA GLU A 53 10.51 6.80 -9.78
C GLU A 53 9.91 6.46 -8.43
N TRP A 54 8.75 7.02 -8.12
CA TRP A 54 8.00 6.68 -6.92
C TRP A 54 7.59 5.21 -6.93
N ALA A 55 7.20 4.68 -8.09
CA ALA A 55 6.78 3.29 -8.22
C ALA A 55 7.88 2.32 -7.79
N LYS A 56 9.14 2.67 -8.01
CA LYS A 56 10.26 1.84 -7.53
C LYS A 56 10.31 1.78 -6.01
N ARG A 57 9.99 2.89 -5.34
CA ARG A 57 9.91 2.91 -3.88
C ARG A 57 8.76 2.06 -3.38
N PHE A 58 7.61 2.15 -4.03
CA PHE A 58 6.45 1.35 -3.69
C PHE A 58 6.71 -0.14 -3.94
N ASP A 59 7.39 -0.47 -5.04
CA ASP A 59 7.75 -1.83 -5.36
C ASP A 59 8.65 -2.44 -4.27
N ALA A 60 9.63 -1.67 -3.79
CA ALA A 60 10.49 -2.10 -2.68
C ALA A 60 9.67 -2.34 -1.41
N LEU A 61 8.68 -1.50 -1.14
CA LEU A 61 7.77 -1.69 -0.02
C LEU A 61 6.96 -2.98 -0.18
N LEU A 62 6.44 -3.24 -1.36
CA LEU A 62 5.69 -4.48 -1.65
C LEU A 62 6.55 -5.72 -1.45
N ALA A 63 7.80 -5.68 -1.90
CA ALA A 63 8.73 -6.80 -1.72
C ALA A 63 8.98 -7.05 -0.22
N TYR A 64 9.13 -5.98 0.55
CA TYR A 64 9.31 -6.06 2.00
C TYR A 64 8.07 -6.67 2.67
N ILE A 65 6.89 -6.22 2.30
CA ILE A 65 5.62 -6.73 2.83
C ILE A 65 5.47 -8.22 2.51
N LYS A 66 5.82 -8.62 1.29
CA LYS A 66 5.78 -10.04 0.93
C LYS A 66 6.71 -10.87 1.80
N LEU A 67 7.92 -10.37 2.03
CA LEU A 67 8.91 -11.07 2.84
C LEU A 67 8.44 -11.26 4.28
N VAL A 68 7.84 -10.22 4.87
CA VAL A 68 7.49 -10.20 6.29
C VAL A 68 6.12 -10.82 6.56
N TYR A 69 5.13 -10.53 5.74
CA TYR A 69 3.74 -10.89 6.00
C TYR A 69 3.18 -11.94 5.04
N SER A 70 3.77 -12.11 3.87
CA SER A 70 3.29 -13.04 2.83
C SER A 70 1.79 -12.95 2.58
N PRO A 71 1.24 -11.76 2.30
CA PRO A 71 -0.19 -11.61 2.12
C PRO A 71 -0.67 -12.29 0.84
N ASN A 72 -1.91 -12.77 0.85
CA ASN A 72 -2.54 -13.30 -0.35
C ASN A 72 -2.94 -12.18 -1.31
N LEU A 73 -3.25 -11.01 -0.77
CA LEU A 73 -3.71 -9.87 -1.54
C LEU A 73 -3.33 -8.58 -0.82
N VAL A 74 -2.82 -7.62 -1.57
CA VAL A 74 -2.62 -6.25 -1.12
C VAL A 74 -3.68 -5.38 -1.78
N VAL A 75 -4.50 -4.69 -0.98
CA VAL A 75 -5.49 -3.75 -1.48
C VAL A 75 -4.93 -2.35 -1.32
N LEU A 76 -4.79 -1.64 -2.44
CA LEU A 76 -4.23 -0.30 -2.47
C LEU A 76 -5.34 0.74 -2.49
N GLY A 77 -5.31 1.67 -1.54
CA GLY A 77 -6.24 2.78 -1.46
C GLY A 77 -5.51 4.11 -1.35
N GLY A 78 -6.26 5.17 -1.06
CA GLY A 78 -5.74 6.51 -0.96
C GLY A 78 -5.65 7.21 -2.31
N GLY A 79 -5.21 8.46 -2.31
CA GLY A 79 -5.19 9.28 -3.51
C GLY A 79 -4.35 8.71 -4.64
N ILE A 80 -3.22 8.10 -4.33
CA ILE A 80 -2.32 7.55 -5.34
C ILE A 80 -2.92 6.35 -6.09
N SER A 81 -3.89 5.66 -5.49
CA SER A 81 -4.51 4.50 -6.13
C SER A 81 -5.20 4.84 -7.44
N LYS A 82 -5.63 6.09 -7.59
CA LYS A 82 -6.26 6.58 -8.82
C LYS A 82 -5.29 6.59 -10.01
N ARG A 83 -3.99 6.54 -9.74
CA ARG A 83 -2.94 6.54 -10.76
C ARG A 83 -2.35 5.15 -11.00
N TYR A 84 -3.00 4.12 -10.49
CA TYR A 84 -2.46 2.75 -10.54
C TYR A 84 -2.09 2.32 -11.96
N ASP A 85 -2.93 2.61 -12.94
CA ASP A 85 -2.66 2.26 -14.34
C ASP A 85 -1.38 2.93 -14.87
N GLY A 86 -0.98 4.06 -14.29
CA GLY A 86 0.22 4.78 -14.70
C GLY A 86 1.50 4.22 -14.11
N PHE A 87 1.42 3.38 -13.08
CA PHE A 87 2.65 2.86 -12.44
C PHE A 87 2.66 1.34 -12.24
N LYS A 88 1.56 0.64 -12.49
CA LYS A 88 1.48 -0.79 -12.23
C LYS A 88 2.53 -1.61 -12.98
N ASP A 89 2.89 -1.17 -14.18
CA ASP A 89 3.85 -1.89 -15.03
C ASP A 89 5.29 -1.80 -14.50
N TYR A 90 5.55 -0.89 -13.58
CA TYR A 90 6.86 -0.74 -12.94
C TYR A 90 7.01 -1.61 -11.69
N LEU A 91 5.94 -2.29 -11.28
CA LEU A 91 5.96 -3.13 -10.08
C LEU A 91 6.44 -4.53 -10.44
N MET A 92 7.53 -4.94 -9.82
CA MET A 92 8.18 -6.22 -10.09
C MET A 92 7.96 -7.25 -8.98
N ALA A 93 7.53 -6.80 -7.79
CA ALA A 93 7.30 -7.71 -6.66
C ALA A 93 6.19 -8.71 -6.99
N ASP A 94 6.40 -9.96 -6.61
CA ASP A 94 5.41 -11.02 -6.82
C ASP A 94 4.33 -10.94 -5.75
N VAL A 95 3.50 -9.92 -5.85
CA VAL A 95 2.40 -9.62 -4.92
C VAL A 95 1.16 -9.31 -5.74
N ASN A 96 0.04 -9.91 -5.36
CA ASN A 96 -1.22 -9.63 -5.99
C ASN A 96 -1.79 -8.32 -5.44
N VAL A 97 -1.82 -7.27 -6.27
CA VAL A 97 -2.29 -5.95 -5.89
C VAL A 97 -3.61 -5.65 -6.58
N LYS A 98 -4.57 -5.17 -5.82
CA LYS A 98 -5.86 -4.68 -6.34
C LYS A 98 -6.10 -3.28 -5.80
N VAL A 99 -6.70 -2.44 -6.62
CA VAL A 99 -7.11 -1.10 -6.21
C VAL A 99 -8.46 -1.21 -5.49
N ALA A 100 -8.59 -0.48 -4.38
CA ALA A 100 -9.85 -0.47 -3.63
C ALA A 100 -10.98 0.10 -4.48
N GLU A 101 -12.14 -0.58 -4.48
CA GLU A 101 -13.31 -0.12 -5.21
C GLU A 101 -14.10 0.93 -4.45
N PHE A 102 -13.88 1.05 -3.15
CA PHE A 102 -14.61 1.98 -2.30
C PHE A 102 -13.96 3.36 -2.37
N LYS A 103 -14.70 4.34 -2.88
CA LYS A 103 -14.14 5.66 -3.23
C LYS A 103 -14.34 6.71 -2.14
N ASN A 104 -14.89 6.35 -1.02
CA ASN A 104 -15.17 7.32 0.03
C ASN A 104 -14.59 6.87 1.36
N ASN A 105 -15.05 7.50 2.42
CA ASN A 105 -14.55 7.26 3.77
C ASN A 105 -14.94 5.89 4.35
N ALA A 106 -15.49 4.97 3.57
CA ALA A 106 -15.55 3.58 3.98
C ALA A 106 -14.17 3.04 4.28
N GLY A 107 -13.16 3.60 3.63
CA GLY A 107 -11.77 3.45 4.04
C GLY A 107 -11.33 2.00 4.16
N ILE A 108 -10.57 1.74 5.22
CA ILE A 108 -9.98 0.43 5.47
C ILE A 108 -11.04 -0.65 5.63
N ILE A 109 -12.16 -0.34 6.27
CA ILE A 109 -13.23 -1.33 6.52
C ILE A 109 -13.83 -1.81 5.19
N GLY A 110 -14.17 -0.87 4.30
CA GLY A 110 -14.71 -1.22 3.00
C GLY A 110 -13.72 -2.02 2.15
N ALA A 111 -12.46 -1.59 2.14
CA ALA A 111 -11.41 -2.30 1.41
C ALA A 111 -11.19 -3.70 1.97
N ALA A 112 -11.28 -3.88 3.29
CA ALA A 112 -11.15 -5.18 3.94
C ALA A 112 -12.29 -6.13 3.54
N MET A 113 -13.51 -5.63 3.49
CA MET A 113 -14.65 -6.42 3.05
C MET A 113 -14.51 -6.85 1.60
N TYR A 114 -14.03 -5.96 0.75
CA TYR A 114 -13.75 -6.27 -0.64
C TYR A 114 -12.69 -7.37 -0.76
N ALA A 115 -11.58 -7.22 -0.07
CA ALA A 115 -10.50 -8.20 -0.08
C ALA A 115 -10.96 -9.56 0.42
N HIS A 116 -11.76 -9.57 1.51
CA HIS A 116 -12.29 -10.81 2.07
C HIS A 116 -13.17 -11.56 1.06
N ARG A 117 -14.06 -10.84 0.36
CA ARG A 117 -14.89 -11.44 -0.67
C ARG A 117 -14.08 -12.01 -1.83
N LYS A 118 -13.03 -11.31 -2.25
CA LYS A 118 -12.20 -11.75 -3.38
C LYS A 118 -11.28 -12.92 -3.03
N CYS A 119 -10.89 -13.05 -1.76
CA CYS A 119 -10.00 -14.11 -1.33
C CYS A 119 -10.75 -15.37 -0.88
N LYS A 120 -12.05 -15.31 -0.81
CA LYS A 120 -12.87 -16.50 -0.59
C LYS A 120 -13.13 -17.19 -1.91
#